data_34b3e3b3d22aa04cb08f3b5358f94cf5
#
_entry.id   34b3e3b3d22aa04cb08f3b5358f94cf5
#
_cell.length_a   1.000
_cell.length_b   1.000
_cell.length_c   1.000
_cell.angle_alpha   90.00
_cell.angle_beta   90.00
_cell.angle_gamma   90.00
#
_symmetry.space_group_name_H-M   'P 1'
#
loop_
_entity.id
_entity.type
_entity.pdbx_description
1 polymer ?
#
loop_
_entity_poly.entity_id
_entity_poly.type
_entity_poly.pdbx_seq_one_letter_code
_entity_poly.pdbx_strand_id
1 'polypeptide(L)'
;MRGCGNFLASPVLRKLEKGLEQIIMKHITDFHTHAFADRIYERAMQALKEGSGIEPFHNGSLAGLLESMDQAGIWRSVVLSIATKPEHADVILDWSLSIASERIIPFGSVMPTDRNAARDVRRMAAAGIKGLKIHPYYQRFYMDDPALDPFYEAVTETELVLVSHTGYDVAYPEREDLATPERTARVINRHPDLHLVAAHFGGWEDWDAVERYLLGKPVWLETSFLAEMCDRERARRMFLAHDPARLVFGSDSPWVGQKEELARLRGLDLPAELMEAVLEKNAASLLGNEAGIT
;
A
#
# COMPACT_ATOMS: atom_id res chain seq x y z
N MET A 1 54.22 -18.52 3.79
CA MET A 1 53.12 -18.12 4.66
C MET A 1 53.08 -16.60 4.66
N ARG A 2 52.16 -16.01 3.97
CA ARG A 2 51.89 -14.57 4.02
C ARG A 2 50.45 -14.39 4.48
N GLY A 3 50.26 -13.73 5.64
CA GLY A 3 48.99 -13.58 6.29
C GLY A 3 48.08 -12.64 5.52
N CYS A 4 46.83 -13.06 5.35
CA CYS A 4 45.72 -12.21 4.92
C CYS A 4 45.40 -11.23 6.05
N GLY A 5 45.76 -9.95 5.84
CA GLY A 5 45.34 -8.88 6.73
C GLY A 5 43.85 -8.61 6.60
N ASN A 6 43.11 -8.79 7.69
CA ASN A 6 41.73 -8.30 7.83
C ASN A 6 41.76 -6.77 7.72
N PHE A 7 41.32 -6.21 6.61
CA PHE A 7 40.99 -4.80 6.50
C PHE A 7 39.73 -4.50 7.34
N LEU A 8 39.92 -4.20 8.60
CA LEU A 8 38.89 -3.57 9.41
C LEU A 8 38.65 -2.17 8.83
N ALA A 9 37.45 -1.95 8.29
CA ALA A 9 37.04 -0.65 7.79
C ALA A 9 37.25 0.41 8.88
N SER A 10 37.91 1.53 8.50
CA SER A 10 38.24 2.63 9.37
C SER A 10 36.99 3.11 10.15
N PRO A 11 37.13 3.54 11.43
CA PRO A 11 36.03 4.13 12.20
C PRO A 11 35.36 5.31 11.50
N VAL A 12 36.12 6.03 10.65
CA VAL A 12 35.63 7.16 9.81
C VAL A 12 34.73 6.64 8.69
N LEU A 13 35.11 5.54 8.01
CA LEU A 13 34.26 4.89 6.99
C LEU A 13 32.95 4.38 7.59
N ARG A 14 32.99 3.71 8.74
CA ARG A 14 31.76 3.28 9.45
C ARG A 14 30.89 4.44 9.90
N LYS A 15 31.48 5.59 10.26
CA LYS A 15 30.73 6.79 10.63
C LYS A 15 30.14 7.51 9.41
N LEU A 16 30.82 7.45 8.25
CA LEU A 16 30.32 7.93 6.97
C LEU A 16 29.22 7.02 6.42
N GLU A 17 29.37 5.70 6.51
CA GLU A 17 28.33 4.73 6.13
C GLU A 17 27.06 4.89 6.99
N LYS A 18 27.20 4.99 8.32
CA LYS A 18 26.06 5.29 9.22
C LYS A 18 25.46 6.69 8.99
N GLY A 19 26.27 7.67 8.62
CA GLY A 19 25.80 9.01 8.27
C GLY A 19 25.06 9.03 6.93
N LEU A 20 25.52 8.27 5.94
CA LEU A 20 24.85 8.06 4.65
C LEU A 20 23.55 7.28 4.82
N GLU A 21 23.55 6.20 5.62
CA GLU A 21 22.32 5.46 5.95
C GLU A 21 21.29 6.34 6.67
N GLN A 22 21.73 7.25 7.57
CA GLN A 22 20.82 8.21 8.23
C GLN A 22 20.33 9.32 7.30
N ILE A 23 21.07 9.69 6.25
CA ILE A 23 20.65 10.71 5.26
C ILE A 23 19.65 10.11 4.26
N ILE A 24 19.80 8.85 3.89
CA ILE A 24 18.92 8.16 2.94
C ILE A 24 17.52 7.84 3.54
N MET A 25 17.36 7.92 4.88
CA MET A 25 16.18 7.39 5.60
C MET A 25 15.22 8.45 6.15
N LYS A 26 15.21 9.67 5.60
CA LYS A 26 14.41 10.77 6.20
C LYS A 26 12.93 10.79 5.84
N HIS A 27 12.50 10.14 4.78
CA HIS A 27 11.16 10.34 4.24
C HIS A 27 10.43 9.05 3.78
N ILE A 28 10.66 7.92 4.46
CA ILE A 28 9.96 6.66 4.14
C ILE A 28 8.47 6.87 4.26
N THR A 29 7.73 6.55 3.19
CA THR A 29 6.27 6.55 3.17
C THR A 29 5.76 5.12 3.10
N ASP A 30 4.96 4.72 4.10
CA ASP A 30 4.21 3.47 4.07
C ASP A 30 2.86 3.73 3.38
N PHE A 31 2.69 3.14 2.20
CA PHE A 31 1.53 3.39 1.34
C PHE A 31 0.31 2.50 1.67
N HIS A 32 0.43 1.59 2.64
CA HIS A 32 -0.64 0.67 3.02
C HIS A 32 -0.66 0.42 4.52
N THR A 33 -1.50 1.17 5.22
CA THR A 33 -1.73 0.98 6.65
C THR A 33 -3.23 1.10 6.97
N HIS A 34 -3.61 0.54 8.11
CA HIS A 34 -4.97 0.63 8.63
C HIS A 34 -4.97 1.20 10.05
N ALA A 35 -5.90 2.10 10.30
CA ALA A 35 -6.26 2.56 11.63
C ALA A 35 -7.76 2.81 11.69
N PHE A 36 -8.33 2.78 12.88
CA PHE A 36 -9.76 2.92 13.11
C PHE A 36 -10.02 4.03 14.12
N ALA A 37 -11.20 4.69 14.00
CA ALA A 37 -11.60 5.71 14.93
C ALA A 37 -11.74 5.15 16.36
N ASP A 38 -11.44 5.97 17.38
CA ASP A 38 -11.36 5.55 18.79
C ASP A 38 -12.62 4.82 19.28
N ARG A 39 -13.79 5.21 18.78
CA ARG A 39 -15.07 4.59 19.14
C ARG A 39 -15.29 3.17 18.60
N ILE A 40 -14.46 2.70 17.64
CA ILE A 40 -14.69 1.42 16.94
C ILE A 40 -13.47 0.52 16.88
N TYR A 41 -12.24 1.02 17.13
CA TYR A 41 -11.01 0.24 16.84
C TYR A 41 -11.00 -1.10 17.55
N GLU A 42 -11.34 -1.19 18.82
CA GLU A 42 -11.33 -2.45 19.57
C GLU A 42 -12.26 -3.49 18.93
N ARG A 43 -13.51 -3.10 18.62
CA ARG A 43 -14.48 -4.01 18.01
C ARG A 43 -14.08 -4.37 16.56
N ALA A 44 -13.56 -3.41 15.80
CA ALA A 44 -13.11 -3.64 14.43
C ALA A 44 -11.94 -4.62 14.42
N MET A 45 -10.94 -4.41 15.28
CA MET A 45 -9.77 -5.28 15.39
C MET A 45 -10.14 -6.70 15.84
N GLN A 46 -11.05 -6.82 16.80
CA GLN A 46 -11.54 -8.14 17.24
C GLN A 46 -12.22 -8.89 16.10
N ALA A 47 -13.12 -8.25 15.37
CA ALA A 47 -13.84 -8.88 14.25
C ALA A 47 -12.90 -9.29 13.11
N LEU A 48 -11.92 -8.45 12.77
CA LEU A 48 -10.95 -8.73 11.72
C LEU A 48 -9.96 -9.83 12.13
N LYS A 49 -9.50 -9.86 13.38
CA LYS A 49 -8.69 -10.96 13.94
C LYS A 49 -9.43 -12.30 13.89
N GLU A 50 -10.69 -12.32 14.30
CA GLU A 50 -11.54 -13.52 14.22
C GLU A 50 -11.74 -14.00 12.78
N GLY A 51 -11.90 -13.07 11.83
CA GLY A 51 -12.09 -13.41 10.41
C GLY A 51 -10.82 -13.90 9.72
N SER A 52 -9.68 -13.27 9.97
CA SER A 52 -8.41 -13.59 9.30
C SER A 52 -7.57 -14.64 10.03
N GLY A 53 -7.74 -14.78 11.34
CA GLY A 53 -6.85 -15.58 12.19
C GLY A 53 -5.46 -14.96 12.41
N ILE A 54 -5.21 -13.73 11.92
CA ILE A 54 -3.93 -13.03 12.08
C ILE A 54 -3.93 -12.21 13.36
N GLU A 55 -2.87 -12.34 14.15
CA GLU A 55 -2.64 -11.53 15.36
C GLU A 55 -2.05 -10.16 14.93
N PRO A 56 -2.71 -9.05 15.26
CA PRO A 56 -2.21 -7.74 14.87
C PRO A 56 -1.01 -7.29 15.71
N PHE A 57 -0.08 -6.55 15.14
CA PHE A 57 1.10 -5.99 15.79
C PHE A 57 0.80 -4.82 16.74
N HIS A 58 -0.31 -4.11 16.53
CA HIS A 58 -0.81 -3.09 17.45
C HIS A 58 -2.35 -3.07 17.46
N ASN A 59 -2.92 -2.28 18.34
CA ASN A 59 -4.36 -2.29 18.62
C ASN A 59 -5.26 -1.67 17.54
N GLY A 60 -4.72 -1.22 16.40
CA GLY A 60 -5.47 -0.61 15.32
C GLY A 60 -5.94 0.83 15.58
N SER A 61 -5.54 1.47 16.68
CA SER A 61 -5.78 2.90 16.91
C SER A 61 -4.79 3.77 16.12
N LEU A 62 -5.14 5.03 15.88
CA LEU A 62 -4.23 5.99 15.27
C LEU A 62 -2.96 6.20 16.12
N ALA A 63 -3.09 6.20 17.44
CA ALA A 63 -1.95 6.29 18.37
C ALA A 63 -1.01 5.09 18.23
N GLY A 64 -1.57 3.87 18.13
CA GLY A 64 -0.79 2.65 17.90
C GLY A 64 -0.04 2.65 16.56
N LEU A 65 -0.67 3.18 15.50
CA LEU A 65 0.00 3.35 14.21
C LEU A 65 1.17 4.35 14.31
N LEU A 66 0.96 5.51 14.93
CA LEU A 66 2.02 6.52 15.10
C LEU A 66 3.20 5.98 15.92
N GLU A 67 2.94 5.21 16.96
CA GLU A 67 3.99 4.54 17.74
C GLU A 67 4.76 3.52 16.88
N SER A 68 4.06 2.71 16.09
CA SER A 68 4.67 1.76 15.14
C SER A 68 5.57 2.46 14.12
N MET A 69 5.08 3.59 13.54
CA MET A 69 5.86 4.43 12.62
C MET A 69 7.14 4.95 13.28
N ASP A 70 7.07 5.44 14.52
CA ASP A 70 8.25 5.94 15.25
C ASP A 70 9.28 4.84 15.49
N GLN A 71 8.83 3.64 15.85
CA GLN A 71 9.70 2.47 16.05
C GLN A 71 10.36 1.96 14.77
N ALA A 72 9.68 2.13 13.62
CA ALA A 72 10.15 1.72 12.30
C ALA A 72 10.96 2.81 11.58
N GLY A 73 10.94 4.06 12.03
CA GLY A 73 11.52 5.20 11.35
C GLY A 73 10.75 5.62 10.09
N ILE A 74 9.43 5.39 10.08
CA ILE A 74 8.54 5.77 8.98
C ILE A 74 8.08 7.21 9.17
N TRP A 75 8.28 8.03 8.15
CA TRP A 75 7.91 9.44 8.15
C TRP A 75 6.40 9.64 7.98
N ARG A 76 5.81 8.99 6.96
CA ARG A 76 4.38 9.12 6.61
C ARG A 76 3.74 7.75 6.44
N SER A 77 2.44 7.68 6.73
CA SER A 77 1.61 6.52 6.42
C SER A 77 0.33 6.93 5.71
N VAL A 78 0.00 6.21 4.65
CA VAL A 78 -1.31 6.28 4.00
C VAL A 78 -2.26 5.37 4.76
N VAL A 79 -3.32 5.96 5.35
CA VAL A 79 -4.33 5.21 6.10
C VAL A 79 -5.51 4.89 5.20
N LEU A 80 -5.75 3.59 5.01
CA LEU A 80 -6.75 3.06 4.10
C LEU A 80 -8.00 2.60 4.86
N SER A 81 -9.11 3.31 4.66
CA SER A 81 -10.43 2.92 5.16
C SER A 81 -11.21 2.12 4.12
N ILE A 82 -12.17 1.29 4.54
CA ILE A 82 -13.01 0.50 3.65
C ILE A 82 -14.48 0.74 3.96
N ALA A 83 -15.23 1.27 2.99
CA ALA A 83 -16.67 1.44 3.06
C ALA A 83 -17.36 0.12 2.72
N THR A 84 -18.00 -0.54 3.68
CA THR A 84 -18.75 -1.78 3.47
C THR A 84 -20.26 -1.55 3.26
N LYS A 85 -20.69 -0.27 3.26
CA LYS A 85 -22.04 0.18 2.95
C LYS A 85 -21.99 1.58 2.33
N PRO A 86 -22.96 1.99 1.51
CA PRO A 86 -22.95 3.31 0.87
C PRO A 86 -22.83 4.47 1.87
N GLU A 87 -23.54 4.42 3.00
CA GLU A 87 -23.53 5.45 4.05
C GLU A 87 -22.19 5.60 4.78
N HIS A 88 -21.27 4.65 4.65
CA HIS A 88 -19.94 4.77 5.23
C HIS A 88 -19.08 5.83 4.55
N ALA A 89 -19.39 6.22 3.30
CA ALA A 89 -18.63 7.24 2.58
C ALA A 89 -18.55 8.56 3.34
N ASP A 90 -19.68 9.04 3.94
CA ASP A 90 -19.72 10.26 4.73
C ASP A 90 -18.88 10.14 6.00
N VAL A 91 -19.09 9.06 6.75
CA VAL A 91 -18.38 8.82 8.02
C VAL A 91 -16.87 8.69 7.80
N ILE A 92 -16.46 8.03 6.72
CA ILE A 92 -15.04 7.87 6.36
C ILE A 92 -14.45 9.21 5.95
N LEU A 93 -15.17 10.03 5.16
CA LEU A 93 -14.70 11.36 4.78
C LEU A 93 -14.46 12.23 6.00
N ASP A 94 -15.45 12.34 6.89
CA ASP A 94 -15.35 13.16 8.12
C ASP A 94 -14.17 12.70 8.99
N TRP A 95 -14.01 11.39 9.18
CA TRP A 95 -12.92 10.85 9.96
C TRP A 95 -11.58 11.10 9.28
N SER A 96 -11.48 10.86 7.98
CA SER A 96 -10.27 11.11 7.20
C SER A 96 -9.79 12.55 7.32
N LEU A 97 -10.69 13.51 7.18
CA LEU A 97 -10.37 14.93 7.34
C LEU A 97 -9.91 15.26 8.76
N SER A 98 -10.44 14.57 9.77
CA SER A 98 -10.10 14.82 11.18
C SER A 98 -8.71 14.31 11.59
N ILE A 99 -8.17 13.31 10.89
CA ILE A 99 -6.87 12.70 11.21
C ILE A 99 -5.74 13.15 10.26
N ALA A 100 -6.07 13.87 9.19
CA ALA A 100 -5.11 14.33 8.21
C ALA A 100 -4.03 15.20 8.86
N SER A 101 -2.76 14.89 8.59
CA SER A 101 -1.61 15.61 9.13
C SER A 101 -0.40 15.46 8.21
N GLU A 102 0.74 16.06 8.57
CA GLU A 102 1.98 15.85 7.84
C GLU A 102 2.41 14.38 7.82
N ARG A 103 2.10 13.62 8.87
CA ARG A 103 2.47 12.21 9.03
C ARG A 103 1.41 11.23 8.55
N ILE A 104 0.15 11.62 8.53
CA ILE A 104 -1.00 10.75 8.20
C ILE A 104 -1.69 11.29 6.97
N ILE A 105 -1.71 10.50 5.91
CA ILE A 105 -2.40 10.79 4.65
C ILE A 105 -3.59 9.83 4.54
N PRO A 106 -4.78 10.24 5.01
CA PRO A 106 -5.93 9.35 4.94
C PRO A 106 -6.50 9.28 3.53
N PHE A 107 -6.81 8.08 3.07
CA PHE A 107 -7.57 7.85 1.87
C PHE A 107 -9.05 7.62 2.21
N GLY A 108 -9.90 8.06 1.31
CA GLY A 108 -11.33 7.81 1.41
C GLY A 108 -11.72 6.40 0.96
N SER A 109 -13.00 6.09 1.05
CA SER A 109 -13.57 4.88 0.48
C SER A 109 -15.05 5.10 0.16
N VAL A 110 -15.49 4.49 -0.93
CA VAL A 110 -16.90 4.46 -1.36
C VAL A 110 -17.29 3.03 -1.71
N MET A 111 -18.57 2.74 -1.81
CA MET A 111 -19.06 1.49 -2.39
C MET A 111 -19.06 1.63 -3.93
N PRO A 112 -18.15 0.96 -4.68
CA PRO A 112 -18.06 1.14 -6.13
C PRO A 112 -19.34 0.74 -6.87
N THR A 113 -20.12 -0.18 -6.30
CA THR A 113 -21.38 -0.66 -6.86
C THR A 113 -22.60 0.23 -6.55
N ASP A 114 -22.44 1.26 -5.72
CA ASP A 114 -23.53 2.20 -5.42
C ASP A 114 -23.74 3.16 -6.59
N ARG A 115 -25.00 3.45 -6.92
CA ARG A 115 -25.38 4.39 -7.99
C ARG A 115 -24.81 5.80 -7.82
N ASN A 116 -24.44 6.18 -6.60
CA ASN A 116 -23.85 7.48 -6.28
C ASN A 116 -22.31 7.44 -6.20
N ALA A 117 -21.68 6.30 -6.46
CA ALA A 117 -20.23 6.12 -6.29
C ALA A 117 -19.42 7.23 -6.97
N ALA A 118 -19.70 7.53 -8.25
CA ALA A 118 -19.03 8.60 -8.99
C ALA A 118 -19.21 9.99 -8.39
N ARG A 119 -20.39 10.29 -7.84
CA ARG A 119 -20.66 11.55 -7.11
C ARG A 119 -19.80 11.63 -5.83
N ASP A 120 -19.74 10.54 -5.08
CA ASP A 120 -19.03 10.49 -3.81
C ASP A 120 -17.51 10.53 -4.01
N VAL A 121 -17.00 9.94 -5.11
CA VAL A 121 -15.61 10.12 -5.56
C VAL A 121 -15.29 11.60 -5.77
N ARG A 122 -16.07 12.32 -6.58
CA ARG A 122 -15.86 13.76 -6.84
C ARG A 122 -15.96 14.61 -5.57
N ARG A 123 -16.85 14.24 -4.65
CA ARG A 123 -16.97 14.90 -3.35
C ARG A 123 -15.73 14.71 -2.48
N MET A 124 -15.17 13.52 -2.44
CA MET A 124 -13.92 13.25 -1.72
C MET A 124 -12.74 14.02 -2.30
N ALA A 125 -12.62 14.06 -3.62
CA ALA A 125 -11.61 14.87 -4.29
C ALA A 125 -11.76 16.37 -3.97
N ALA A 126 -12.98 16.90 -4.04
CA ALA A 126 -13.27 18.31 -3.71
C ALA A 126 -12.97 18.65 -2.23
N ALA A 127 -13.03 17.68 -1.32
CA ALA A 127 -12.65 17.82 0.07
C ALA A 127 -11.13 17.73 0.33
N GLY A 128 -10.31 17.45 -0.71
CA GLY A 128 -8.85 17.38 -0.61
C GLY A 128 -8.29 15.99 -0.30
N ILE A 129 -9.13 14.94 -0.30
CA ILE A 129 -8.67 13.55 -0.21
C ILE A 129 -7.80 13.24 -1.44
N LYS A 130 -6.69 12.52 -1.23
CA LYS A 130 -5.69 12.22 -2.27
C LYS A 130 -5.90 10.88 -2.98
N GLY A 131 -6.69 10.00 -2.40
CA GLY A 131 -6.94 8.69 -2.97
C GLY A 131 -8.07 7.94 -2.28
N LEU A 132 -8.40 6.79 -2.84
CA LEU A 132 -9.46 5.92 -2.37
C LEU A 132 -8.93 4.50 -2.16
N LYS A 133 -9.52 3.78 -1.21
CA LYS A 133 -9.36 2.32 -1.05
C LYS A 133 -10.65 1.62 -1.42
N ILE A 134 -10.52 0.55 -2.20
CA ILE A 134 -11.57 -0.45 -2.43
C ILE A 134 -11.09 -1.84 -2.04
N HIS A 135 -12.02 -2.72 -1.71
CA HIS A 135 -11.74 -4.08 -1.30
C HIS A 135 -12.79 -5.04 -1.87
N PRO A 136 -12.52 -5.68 -3.01
CA PRO A 136 -13.51 -6.49 -3.73
C PRO A 136 -14.18 -7.56 -2.87
N TYR A 137 -13.47 -8.18 -1.93
CA TYR A 137 -14.05 -9.20 -1.03
C TYR A 137 -14.99 -8.61 0.02
N TYR A 138 -14.60 -7.56 0.73
CA TYR A 138 -15.46 -6.92 1.75
C TYR A 138 -16.63 -6.16 1.14
N GLN A 139 -16.46 -5.66 -0.10
CA GLN A 139 -17.47 -4.90 -0.82
C GLN A 139 -18.26 -5.74 -1.84
N ARG A 140 -17.91 -7.02 -2.02
CA ARG A 140 -18.62 -8.05 -2.81
C ARG A 140 -18.87 -7.67 -4.27
N PHE A 141 -17.78 -7.41 -5.03
CA PHE A 141 -17.85 -7.14 -6.47
C PHE A 141 -16.68 -7.77 -7.22
N TYR A 142 -16.87 -8.03 -8.50
CA TYR A 142 -15.79 -8.37 -9.42
C TYR A 142 -15.09 -7.10 -9.88
N MET A 143 -13.76 -7.03 -9.70
CA MET A 143 -12.99 -5.82 -9.99
C MET A 143 -13.13 -5.33 -11.44
N ASP A 144 -13.27 -6.23 -12.40
CA ASP A 144 -13.37 -5.92 -13.82
C ASP A 144 -14.81 -5.86 -14.35
N ASP A 145 -15.83 -5.83 -13.46
CA ASP A 145 -17.23 -5.67 -13.88
C ASP A 145 -17.41 -4.35 -14.65
N PRO A 146 -17.90 -4.38 -15.90
CA PRO A 146 -18.14 -3.15 -16.67
C PRO A 146 -19.14 -2.18 -16.00
N ALA A 147 -20.00 -2.64 -15.11
CA ALA A 147 -20.88 -1.77 -14.35
C ALA A 147 -20.14 -0.78 -13.44
N LEU A 148 -18.85 -1.02 -13.16
CA LEU A 148 -17.99 -0.14 -12.38
C LEU A 148 -17.27 0.93 -13.22
N ASP A 149 -17.36 0.90 -14.55
CA ASP A 149 -16.67 1.88 -15.41
C ASP A 149 -16.98 3.34 -15.03
N PRO A 150 -18.23 3.75 -14.69
CA PRO A 150 -18.48 5.11 -14.22
C PRO A 150 -17.77 5.50 -12.92
N PHE A 151 -17.50 4.53 -12.04
CA PHE A 151 -16.69 4.75 -10.84
C PHE A 151 -15.21 4.96 -11.22
N TYR A 152 -14.62 4.10 -12.05
CA TYR A 152 -13.24 4.22 -12.50
C TYR A 152 -13.01 5.52 -13.30
N GLU A 153 -13.94 5.90 -14.17
CA GLU A 153 -13.93 7.17 -14.90
C GLU A 153 -13.90 8.37 -13.93
N ALA A 154 -14.75 8.37 -12.89
CA ALA A 154 -14.76 9.45 -11.91
C ALA A 154 -13.45 9.52 -11.10
N VAL A 155 -12.82 8.38 -10.78
CA VAL A 155 -11.51 8.34 -10.12
C VAL A 155 -10.44 8.93 -11.04
N THR A 156 -10.44 8.55 -12.32
CA THR A 156 -9.50 9.08 -13.32
C THR A 156 -9.69 10.58 -13.52
N GLU A 157 -10.93 11.05 -13.71
CA GLU A 157 -11.26 12.48 -13.88
C GLU A 157 -10.80 13.38 -12.72
N THR A 158 -10.78 12.81 -11.51
CA THR A 158 -10.38 13.52 -10.29
C THR A 158 -8.91 13.36 -9.92
N GLU A 159 -8.15 12.62 -10.73
CA GLU A 159 -6.74 12.31 -10.50
C GLU A 159 -6.46 11.67 -9.12
N LEU A 160 -7.47 11.03 -8.51
CA LEU A 160 -7.30 10.33 -7.25
C LEU A 160 -6.52 9.03 -7.46
N VAL A 161 -5.68 8.70 -6.50
CA VAL A 161 -5.02 7.39 -6.44
C VAL A 161 -6.03 6.35 -5.96
N LEU A 162 -6.17 5.24 -6.69
CA LEU A 162 -7.02 4.13 -6.29
C LEU A 162 -6.19 2.97 -5.77
N VAL A 163 -6.26 2.66 -4.49
CA VAL A 163 -5.68 1.44 -3.92
C VAL A 163 -6.75 0.36 -3.89
N SER A 164 -6.48 -0.78 -4.52
CA SER A 164 -7.34 -1.96 -4.44
C SER A 164 -6.63 -3.10 -3.75
N HIS A 165 -7.35 -3.82 -2.86
CA HIS A 165 -6.93 -5.17 -2.50
C HIS A 165 -6.92 -6.04 -3.76
N THR A 166 -5.88 -6.85 -3.96
CA THR A 166 -5.70 -7.72 -5.14
C THR A 166 -5.14 -9.10 -4.75
N GLY A 167 -5.50 -10.10 -5.53
CA GLY A 167 -5.24 -11.50 -5.22
C GLY A 167 -6.35 -12.11 -4.37
N TYR A 168 -6.01 -13.16 -3.65
CA TYR A 168 -6.92 -13.80 -2.70
C TYR A 168 -6.96 -13.02 -1.38
N ASP A 169 -7.85 -13.40 -0.47
CA ASP A 169 -7.95 -12.80 0.86
C ASP A 169 -8.09 -13.92 1.91
N VAL A 170 -7.28 -13.84 2.95
CA VAL A 170 -7.20 -14.88 4.00
C VAL A 170 -8.50 -15.07 4.77
N ALA A 171 -9.32 -14.02 4.87
CA ALA A 171 -10.64 -14.10 5.51
C ALA A 171 -11.71 -14.79 4.63
N TYR A 172 -11.38 -15.14 3.38
CA TYR A 172 -12.26 -15.77 2.40
C TYR A 172 -11.62 -17.04 1.83
N PRO A 173 -11.62 -18.14 2.60
CA PRO A 173 -10.92 -19.38 2.25
C PRO A 173 -11.45 -20.08 0.99
N GLU A 174 -12.65 -19.73 0.53
CA GLU A 174 -13.25 -20.22 -0.73
C GLU A 174 -12.49 -19.77 -1.98
N ARG A 175 -11.57 -18.83 -1.83
CA ARG A 175 -10.72 -18.31 -2.93
C ARG A 175 -11.52 -17.87 -4.15
N GLU A 176 -12.56 -17.07 -3.92
CA GLU A 176 -13.31 -16.44 -5.00
C GLU A 176 -12.36 -15.54 -5.85
N ASP A 177 -12.58 -15.52 -7.15
CA ASP A 177 -11.74 -14.79 -8.10
C ASP A 177 -12.14 -13.31 -8.28
N LEU A 178 -12.51 -12.62 -7.20
CA LEU A 178 -13.04 -11.25 -7.25
C LEU A 178 -12.02 -10.21 -7.71
N ALA A 179 -10.74 -10.37 -7.37
CA ALA A 179 -9.66 -9.40 -7.60
C ALA A 179 -8.35 -10.05 -8.08
N THR A 180 -8.44 -11.01 -8.99
CA THR A 180 -7.24 -11.69 -9.52
C THR A 180 -6.36 -10.73 -10.32
N PRO A 181 -5.05 -11.02 -10.48
CA PRO A 181 -4.15 -10.24 -11.33
C PRO A 181 -4.65 -10.09 -12.77
N GLU A 182 -5.34 -11.10 -13.31
CA GLU A 182 -5.96 -11.03 -14.64
C GLU A 182 -7.09 -10.00 -14.70
N ARG A 183 -7.96 -9.93 -13.67
CA ARG A 183 -9.02 -8.91 -13.58
C ARG A 183 -8.43 -7.51 -13.44
N THR A 184 -7.39 -7.37 -12.61
CA THR A 184 -6.64 -6.12 -12.48
C THR A 184 -6.08 -5.66 -13.84
N ALA A 185 -5.49 -6.58 -14.61
CA ALA A 185 -5.01 -6.30 -15.96
C ALA A 185 -6.12 -5.83 -16.91
N ARG A 186 -7.33 -6.38 -16.81
CA ARG A 186 -8.48 -5.94 -17.61
C ARG A 186 -8.91 -4.52 -17.25
N VAL A 187 -8.88 -4.15 -15.96
CA VAL A 187 -9.19 -2.78 -15.52
C VAL A 187 -8.20 -1.78 -16.09
N ILE A 188 -6.89 -2.01 -15.91
CA ILE A 188 -5.87 -1.08 -16.44
C ILE A 188 -5.88 -0.97 -17.97
N ASN A 189 -6.25 -2.03 -18.68
CA ASN A 189 -6.41 -1.99 -20.13
C ASN A 189 -7.62 -1.14 -20.57
N ARG A 190 -8.72 -1.14 -19.80
CA ARG A 190 -9.91 -0.30 -20.06
C ARG A 190 -9.73 1.14 -19.61
N HIS A 191 -8.99 1.35 -18.52
CA HIS A 191 -8.76 2.65 -17.89
C HIS A 191 -7.25 2.93 -17.77
N PRO A 192 -6.54 3.18 -18.89
CA PRO A 192 -5.08 3.29 -18.91
C PRO A 192 -4.53 4.49 -18.13
N ASP A 193 -5.34 5.52 -17.93
CA ASP A 193 -4.98 6.74 -17.19
C ASP A 193 -5.32 6.63 -15.69
N LEU A 194 -5.91 5.52 -15.23
CA LEU A 194 -6.22 5.29 -13.84
C LEU A 194 -4.95 5.07 -13.02
N HIS A 195 -4.74 5.88 -11.99
CA HIS A 195 -3.66 5.67 -11.01
C HIS A 195 -4.02 4.52 -10.06
N LEU A 196 -4.00 3.28 -10.57
CA LEU A 196 -4.31 2.08 -9.80
C LEU A 196 -3.08 1.54 -9.09
N VAL A 197 -3.17 1.42 -7.77
CA VAL A 197 -2.20 0.72 -6.90
C VAL A 197 -2.81 -0.62 -6.52
N ALA A 198 -2.22 -1.68 -7.05
CA ALA A 198 -2.60 -3.06 -6.72
C ALA A 198 -1.84 -3.50 -5.46
N ALA A 199 -2.57 -3.66 -4.35
CA ALA A 199 -2.00 -4.08 -3.07
C ALA A 199 -1.43 -5.50 -3.13
N HIS A 200 -0.58 -5.84 -2.17
CA HIS A 200 0.03 -7.17 -2.04
C HIS A 200 0.75 -7.61 -3.32
N PHE A 201 1.54 -6.70 -3.86
CA PHE A 201 2.27 -6.85 -5.12
C PHE A 201 1.37 -7.27 -6.30
N GLY A 202 0.11 -6.88 -6.27
CA GLY A 202 -0.87 -7.16 -7.31
C GLY A 202 -1.57 -8.51 -7.22
N GLY A 203 -1.26 -9.36 -6.23
CA GLY A 203 -1.90 -10.67 -6.17
C GLY A 203 -1.50 -11.53 -5.00
N TRP A 204 -2.10 -11.31 -3.83
CA TRP A 204 -1.88 -12.18 -2.66
C TRP A 204 -1.94 -13.65 -3.04
N GLU A 205 -0.85 -14.40 -2.78
CA GLU A 205 -0.67 -15.83 -3.05
C GLU A 205 -0.89 -16.28 -4.52
N ASP A 206 -0.95 -15.36 -5.48
CA ASP A 206 -1.11 -15.68 -6.91
C ASP A 206 0.04 -15.12 -7.76
N TRP A 207 1.26 -15.40 -7.32
CA TRP A 207 2.48 -14.85 -7.91
C TRP A 207 2.68 -15.24 -9.38
N ASP A 208 2.21 -16.42 -9.81
CA ASP A 208 2.28 -16.85 -11.20
C ASP A 208 1.40 -15.96 -12.11
N ALA A 209 0.21 -15.60 -11.62
CA ALA A 209 -0.65 -14.68 -12.34
C ALA A 209 -0.11 -13.24 -12.31
N VAL A 210 0.50 -12.79 -11.21
CA VAL A 210 1.19 -11.49 -11.16
C VAL A 210 2.28 -11.41 -12.22
N GLU A 211 3.16 -12.40 -12.27
CA GLU A 211 4.24 -12.46 -13.28
C GLU A 211 3.70 -12.43 -14.71
N ARG A 212 2.59 -13.10 -14.95
CA ARG A 212 1.98 -13.23 -16.28
C ARG A 212 1.22 -11.98 -16.72
N TYR A 213 0.48 -11.35 -15.81
CA TYR A 213 -0.52 -10.34 -16.17
C TYR A 213 -0.14 -8.90 -15.79
N LEU A 214 0.69 -8.71 -14.74
CA LEU A 214 0.95 -7.38 -14.17
C LEU A 214 2.39 -6.90 -14.31
N LEU A 215 3.40 -7.79 -14.30
CA LEU A 215 4.79 -7.33 -14.41
C LEU A 215 5.05 -6.62 -15.72
N GLY A 216 5.69 -5.45 -15.64
CA GLY A 216 5.98 -4.58 -16.78
C GLY A 216 4.75 -3.87 -17.36
N LYS A 217 3.59 -3.94 -16.71
CA LYS A 217 2.38 -3.20 -17.12
C LYS A 217 2.29 -1.84 -16.42
N PRO A 218 1.49 -0.88 -16.93
CA PRO A 218 1.35 0.46 -16.34
C PRO A 218 0.44 0.46 -15.11
N VAL A 219 0.73 -0.38 -14.13
CA VAL A 219 0.06 -0.49 -12.83
C VAL A 219 1.06 -0.24 -11.72
N TRP A 220 0.63 0.38 -10.63
CA TRP A 220 1.43 0.49 -9.43
C TRP A 220 1.29 -0.78 -8.61
N LEU A 221 2.41 -1.31 -8.09
CA LEU A 221 2.42 -2.45 -7.18
C LEU A 221 2.88 -1.99 -5.79
N GLU A 222 2.08 -2.30 -4.78
CA GLU A 222 2.39 -2.01 -3.40
C GLU A 222 2.94 -3.31 -2.75
N THR A 223 3.99 -3.19 -1.92
CA THR A 223 4.91 -4.29 -1.61
C THR A 223 4.51 -5.21 -0.47
N SER A 224 3.43 -4.91 0.27
CA SER A 224 3.07 -5.69 1.47
C SER A 224 2.94 -7.19 1.19
N PHE A 225 3.39 -7.98 2.15
CA PHE A 225 3.39 -9.44 2.17
C PHE A 225 4.26 -10.15 1.11
N LEU A 226 4.71 -9.49 0.03
CA LEU A 226 5.52 -10.19 -0.97
C LEU A 226 6.80 -10.77 -0.37
N ALA A 227 7.55 -9.97 0.38
CA ALA A 227 8.82 -10.40 0.96
C ALA A 227 8.65 -11.41 2.11
N GLU A 228 7.45 -11.51 2.69
CA GLU A 228 7.09 -12.50 3.70
C GLU A 228 6.65 -13.83 3.09
N MET A 229 5.76 -13.77 2.09
CA MET A 229 5.02 -14.93 1.59
C MET A 229 5.65 -15.56 0.35
N CYS A 230 6.56 -14.86 -0.35
CA CYS A 230 7.19 -15.32 -1.56
C CYS A 230 8.66 -15.74 -1.29
N ASP A 231 9.15 -16.72 -2.05
CA ASP A 231 10.57 -17.05 -2.04
C ASP A 231 11.41 -15.80 -2.36
N ARG A 232 12.49 -15.59 -1.58
CA ARG A 232 13.33 -14.40 -1.65
C ARG A 232 13.85 -14.10 -3.06
N GLU A 233 14.35 -15.12 -3.75
CA GLU A 233 14.92 -14.95 -5.09
C GLU A 233 13.81 -14.64 -6.11
N ARG A 234 12.64 -15.24 -5.96
CA ARG A 234 11.47 -14.92 -6.78
C ARG A 234 11.01 -13.50 -6.53
N ALA A 235 10.81 -13.11 -5.27
CA ALA A 235 10.41 -11.76 -4.91
C ALA A 235 11.39 -10.72 -5.51
N ARG A 236 12.70 -10.93 -5.35
CA ARG A 236 13.72 -10.07 -5.93
C ARG A 236 13.61 -9.97 -7.46
N ARG A 237 13.42 -11.10 -8.16
CA ARG A 237 13.23 -11.09 -9.62
C ARG A 237 11.98 -10.31 -10.04
N MET A 238 10.87 -10.45 -9.30
CA MET A 238 9.61 -9.73 -9.58
C MET A 238 9.79 -8.23 -9.42
N PHE A 239 10.48 -7.76 -8.36
CA PHE A 239 10.83 -6.34 -8.22
C PHE A 239 11.63 -5.81 -9.40
N LEU A 240 12.65 -6.55 -9.84
CA LEU A 240 13.52 -6.14 -10.94
C LEU A 240 12.84 -6.22 -12.33
N ALA A 241 11.76 -6.98 -12.45
CA ALA A 241 11.01 -7.15 -13.69
C ALA A 241 9.88 -6.13 -13.88
N HIS A 242 9.55 -5.36 -12.84
CA HIS A 242 8.54 -4.31 -12.92
C HIS A 242 9.17 -2.92 -13.16
N ASP A 243 8.34 -1.95 -13.60
CA ASP A 243 8.78 -0.57 -13.74
C ASP A 243 9.20 -0.01 -12.37
N PRO A 244 10.47 0.39 -12.17
CA PRO A 244 10.96 0.90 -10.89
C PRO A 244 10.23 2.16 -10.43
N ALA A 245 9.63 2.93 -11.33
CA ALA A 245 8.85 4.13 -11.02
C ALA A 245 7.42 3.83 -10.56
N ARG A 246 7.00 2.55 -10.56
CA ARG A 246 5.64 2.11 -10.23
C ARG A 246 5.59 1.09 -9.10
N LEU A 247 6.51 1.21 -8.16
CA LEU A 247 6.58 0.40 -6.94
C LEU A 247 6.51 1.30 -5.72
N VAL A 248 5.64 1.00 -4.76
CA VAL A 248 5.53 1.74 -3.49
C VAL A 248 5.61 0.79 -2.31
N PHE A 249 6.32 1.20 -1.26
CA PHE A 249 6.37 0.44 -0.02
C PHE A 249 5.03 0.50 0.70
N GLY A 250 4.56 -0.63 1.19
CA GLY A 250 3.45 -0.76 2.10
C GLY A 250 3.65 -1.94 3.04
N SER A 251 3.13 -1.84 4.24
CA SER A 251 3.25 -2.88 5.27
C SER A 251 1.98 -3.68 5.50
N ASP A 252 0.82 -3.09 5.20
CA ASP A 252 -0.48 -3.58 5.65
C ASP A 252 -0.62 -3.63 7.18
N SER A 253 0.09 -2.71 7.88
CA SER A 253 -0.04 -2.55 9.33
C SER A 253 -1.51 -2.27 9.70
N PRO A 254 -2.07 -2.89 10.75
CA PRO A 254 -1.40 -3.62 11.83
C PRO A 254 -1.22 -5.13 11.62
N TRP A 255 -1.58 -5.70 10.46
CA TRP A 255 -1.47 -7.15 10.22
C TRP A 255 -0.03 -7.61 10.11
N VAL A 256 0.86 -6.74 9.62
CA VAL A 256 2.32 -6.92 9.66
C VAL A 256 2.95 -5.72 10.39
N GLY A 257 4.01 -5.97 11.14
CA GLY A 257 4.79 -4.91 11.78
C GLY A 257 5.54 -4.09 10.72
N GLN A 258 5.42 -2.76 10.76
CA GLN A 258 6.08 -1.87 9.81
C GLN A 258 7.59 -2.05 9.78
N LYS A 259 8.20 -2.25 10.97
CA LYS A 259 9.64 -2.47 11.10
C LYS A 259 10.09 -3.81 10.50
N GLU A 260 9.29 -4.85 10.71
CA GLU A 260 9.52 -6.19 10.19
C GLU A 260 9.42 -6.21 8.67
N GLU A 261 8.38 -5.59 8.09
CA GLU A 261 8.19 -5.55 6.64
C GLU A 261 9.28 -4.73 5.95
N LEU A 262 9.66 -3.59 6.53
CA LEU A 262 10.79 -2.80 6.04
C LEU A 262 12.12 -3.59 6.09
N ALA A 263 12.32 -4.39 7.13
CA ALA A 263 13.52 -5.23 7.24
C ALA A 263 13.53 -6.36 6.18
N ARG A 264 12.37 -6.99 5.91
CA ARG A 264 12.22 -8.00 4.85
C ARG A 264 12.49 -7.41 3.46
N LEU A 265 11.92 -6.24 3.16
CA LEU A 265 12.17 -5.55 1.89
C LEU A 265 13.65 -5.26 1.69
N ARG A 266 14.33 -4.72 2.71
CA ARG A 266 15.79 -4.48 2.68
C ARG A 266 16.59 -5.77 2.50
N GLY A 267 16.11 -6.87 3.05
CA GLY A 267 16.72 -8.19 2.91
C GLY A 267 16.68 -8.76 1.48
N LEU A 268 15.95 -8.15 0.55
CA LEU A 268 15.94 -8.56 -0.86
C LEU A 268 17.18 -8.12 -1.64
N ASP A 269 18.07 -7.31 -1.06
CA ASP A 269 19.29 -6.78 -1.70
C ASP A 269 19.01 -6.13 -3.08
N LEU A 270 17.98 -5.28 -3.13
CA LEU A 270 17.64 -4.52 -4.33
C LEU A 270 18.70 -3.42 -4.59
N PRO A 271 18.88 -2.97 -5.84
CA PRO A 271 19.71 -1.80 -6.14
C PRO A 271 19.32 -0.58 -5.29
N ALA A 272 20.30 0.21 -4.84
CA ALA A 272 20.06 1.34 -3.93
C ALA A 272 19.07 2.36 -4.52
N GLU A 273 19.16 2.66 -5.81
CA GLU A 273 18.27 3.57 -6.50
C GLU A 273 16.81 3.06 -6.54
N LEU A 274 16.63 1.74 -6.70
CA LEU A 274 15.30 1.13 -6.64
C LEU A 274 14.74 1.15 -5.22
N MET A 275 15.57 0.85 -4.22
CA MET A 275 15.16 0.92 -2.82
C MET A 275 14.72 2.33 -2.42
N GLU A 276 15.47 3.36 -2.82
CA GLU A 276 15.12 4.76 -2.60
C GLU A 276 13.82 5.14 -3.33
N ALA A 277 13.66 4.69 -4.57
CA ALA A 277 12.44 4.93 -5.33
C ALA A 277 11.22 4.33 -4.62
N VAL A 278 11.28 3.07 -4.20
CA VAL A 278 10.19 2.34 -3.53
C VAL A 278 9.83 2.97 -2.18
N LEU A 279 10.84 3.36 -1.39
CA LEU A 279 10.61 3.84 -0.02
C LEU A 279 10.17 5.31 0.05
N GLU A 280 10.62 6.16 -0.90
CA GLU A 280 10.47 7.61 -0.78
C GLU A 280 9.89 8.27 -2.05
N LYS A 281 10.58 8.16 -3.20
CA LYS A 281 10.31 9.01 -4.37
C LYS A 281 8.97 8.71 -5.02
N ASN A 282 8.66 7.43 -5.18
CA ASN A 282 7.47 7.00 -5.91
C ASN A 282 6.17 7.38 -5.18
N ALA A 283 6.15 7.21 -3.85
CA ALA A 283 5.01 7.65 -3.04
C ALA A 283 4.83 9.17 -3.09
N ALA A 284 5.92 9.94 -3.04
CA ALA A 284 5.89 11.40 -3.14
C ALA A 284 5.35 11.86 -4.51
N SER A 285 5.81 11.25 -5.61
CA SER A 285 5.32 11.52 -6.97
C SER A 285 3.84 11.20 -7.10
N LEU A 286 3.42 10.01 -6.64
CA LEU A 286 2.03 9.55 -6.73
C LEU A 286 1.06 10.42 -5.91
N LEU A 287 1.51 10.99 -4.80
CA LEU A 287 0.72 11.89 -3.94
C LEU A 287 0.77 13.37 -4.35
N GLY A 288 1.51 13.70 -5.43
CA GLY A 288 1.65 15.08 -5.90
C GLY A 288 2.49 15.98 -4.97
N ASN A 289 3.41 15.41 -4.19
CA ASN A 289 4.22 16.11 -3.20
C ASN A 289 5.71 16.24 -3.62
N GLU A 290 6.02 16.43 -4.89
CA GLU A 290 7.42 16.55 -5.36
C GLU A 290 8.19 17.75 -4.78
N ALA A 291 7.50 18.75 -4.21
CA ALA A 291 8.09 20.00 -3.76
C ALA A 291 8.69 19.98 -2.33
N GLY A 292 8.74 18.83 -1.66
CA GLY A 292 9.14 18.73 -0.25
C GLY A 292 10.40 17.89 0.04
N ILE A 293 11.08 17.37 -0.99
CA ILE A 293 12.32 16.60 -0.84
C ILE A 293 13.49 17.50 -1.28
N THR A 294 13.85 18.46 -0.44
CA THR A 294 15.10 19.22 -0.55
C THR A 294 15.94 19.03 0.69
#